data_87d97364e839649d53442468329024ed
#
_entry.id   87d97364e839649d53442468329024ed
#
_cell.length_a   1.000
_cell.length_b   1.000
_cell.length_c   1.000
_cell.angle_alpha   90.00
_cell.angle_beta   90.00
_cell.angle_gamma   90.00
#
_symmetry.space_group_name_H-M   'P 1'
#
loop_
_entity.id
_entity.type
_entity.pdbx_description
1 polymer ?
#
loop_
_entity_poly.entity_id
_entity_poly.type
_entity_poly.pdbx_seq_one_letter_code
_entity_poly.pdbx_strand_id
1 'polypeptide(L)'
;MLKSIDEDTKLTLNDLEPKQHFTQPPAHYTEASLVKTLEEFGIGRPSTYAPTISTITARRYVVKEKKNLYVTELGEAVNNMMKKAFASIVDVNFTAMMEGLLDMVEEGKVHWKSVIENFYPDFEIAVKNAEKELEKIKIEDEVTDVICDECGRNMVVKYGPYGKFLACPGFPECRNTKPHFEKVGIPCPMCGGEVVIRKTKKGRKYYGCENNPECDFMSWQKPSTVKCEKCGSYMIEKGKKLVCSSKECGFVCSMPEDAKEKETSGESVSK
;
A
#
# COMPACT_ATOMS: atom_id res chain seq x y z
N MET A 1 2.07 -19.72 -45.62
CA MET A 1 0.72 -19.38 -46.12
C MET A 1 -0.22 -20.52 -45.76
N LEU A 2 -1.24 -20.27 -44.95
CA LEU A 2 -2.33 -21.21 -44.74
C LEU A 2 -3.14 -21.26 -46.03
N LYS A 3 -3.40 -22.48 -46.55
CA LYS A 3 -4.33 -22.65 -47.67
C LYS A 3 -5.70 -22.20 -47.20
N SER A 4 -6.51 -21.63 -48.07
CA SER A 4 -7.90 -21.28 -47.77
C SER A 4 -8.64 -22.58 -47.37
N ILE A 5 -9.21 -22.54 -46.18
CA ILE A 5 -10.06 -23.62 -45.65
C ILE A 5 -11.49 -23.14 -45.87
N ASP A 6 -12.26 -23.87 -46.64
CA ASP A 6 -13.68 -23.59 -46.90
C ASP A 6 -14.55 -24.33 -45.90
N GLU A 7 -15.82 -23.89 -45.73
CA GLU A 7 -16.75 -24.44 -44.75
C GLU A 7 -16.98 -25.98 -44.90
N ASP A 8 -16.86 -26.50 -46.12
CA ASP A 8 -17.02 -27.92 -46.44
C ASP A 8 -15.73 -28.75 -46.34
N THR A 9 -14.61 -28.14 -45.93
CA THR A 9 -13.32 -28.81 -45.86
C THR A 9 -13.33 -29.86 -44.75
N LYS A 10 -13.17 -31.13 -45.09
CA LYS A 10 -13.03 -32.23 -44.11
C LYS A 10 -11.67 -32.15 -43.44
N LEU A 11 -11.70 -31.98 -42.10
CA LEU A 11 -10.53 -31.99 -41.26
C LEU A 11 -10.44 -33.35 -40.55
N THR A 12 -9.21 -33.85 -40.38
CA THR A 12 -8.90 -35.05 -39.60
C THR A 12 -8.42 -34.64 -38.24
N LEU A 13 -9.08 -35.09 -37.17
CA LEU A 13 -8.63 -34.90 -35.79
C LEU A 13 -7.40 -35.78 -35.56
N ASN A 14 -6.24 -35.17 -35.37
CA ASN A 14 -4.99 -35.90 -35.09
C ASN A 14 -4.79 -36.14 -33.59
N ASP A 15 -5.11 -35.17 -32.77
CA ASP A 15 -4.95 -35.24 -31.33
C ASP A 15 -5.92 -34.28 -30.64
N LEU A 16 -6.32 -34.61 -29.40
CA LEU A 16 -7.15 -33.80 -28.51
C LEU A 16 -6.45 -33.65 -27.16
N GLU A 17 -5.92 -32.47 -26.89
CA GLU A 17 -5.22 -32.15 -25.65
C GLU A 17 -6.14 -31.36 -24.72
N PRO A 18 -6.80 -32.02 -23.75
CA PRO A 18 -7.64 -31.30 -22.78
C PRO A 18 -6.77 -30.51 -21.79
N LYS A 19 -6.98 -29.20 -21.71
CA LYS A 19 -6.28 -28.31 -20.74
C LYS A 19 -7.28 -27.63 -19.84
N GLN A 20 -7.07 -27.74 -18.54
CA GLN A 20 -7.84 -27.01 -17.55
C GLN A 20 -7.28 -25.58 -17.42
N HIS A 21 -8.15 -24.58 -17.53
CA HIS A 21 -7.82 -23.19 -17.29
C HIS A 21 -8.73 -22.61 -16.20
N PHE A 22 -8.18 -21.69 -15.41
CA PHE A 22 -8.94 -21.00 -14.38
C PHE A 22 -9.03 -19.52 -14.74
N THR A 23 -10.20 -18.93 -14.49
CA THR A 23 -10.38 -17.48 -14.61
C THR A 23 -9.57 -16.78 -13.53
N GLN A 24 -9.01 -15.64 -13.87
CA GLN A 24 -8.31 -14.80 -12.91
C GLN A 24 -9.30 -13.87 -12.18
N PRO A 25 -9.09 -13.58 -10.90
CA PRO A 25 -9.88 -12.58 -10.19
C PRO A 25 -9.70 -11.19 -10.82
N PRO A 26 -10.65 -10.26 -10.59
CA PRO A 26 -10.48 -8.88 -11.01
C PRO A 26 -9.15 -8.30 -10.50
N ALA A 27 -8.49 -7.51 -11.33
CA ALA A 27 -7.24 -6.85 -10.95
C ALA A 27 -7.49 -5.78 -9.89
N HIS A 28 -6.54 -5.58 -8.98
CA HIS A 28 -6.58 -4.45 -8.05
C HIS A 28 -6.62 -3.12 -8.80
N TYR A 29 -7.28 -2.14 -8.22
CA TYR A 29 -7.30 -0.80 -8.77
C TYR A 29 -5.90 -0.17 -8.79
N THR A 30 -5.60 0.50 -9.87
CA THR A 30 -4.54 1.52 -9.93
C THR A 30 -5.18 2.89 -9.75
N GLU A 31 -4.41 3.96 -9.50
CA GLU A 31 -4.95 5.31 -9.45
C GLU A 31 -5.75 5.66 -10.72
N ALA A 32 -5.22 5.30 -11.89
CA ALA A 32 -5.88 5.57 -13.17
C ALA A 32 -7.19 4.76 -13.36
N SER A 33 -7.18 3.46 -13.02
CA SER A 33 -8.40 2.65 -13.15
C SER A 33 -9.46 3.03 -12.12
N LEU A 34 -9.05 3.50 -10.92
CA LEU A 34 -9.97 4.02 -9.92
C LEU A 34 -10.64 5.31 -10.42
N VAL A 35 -9.87 6.26 -10.97
CA VAL A 35 -10.43 7.48 -11.58
C VAL A 35 -11.43 7.14 -12.68
N LYS A 36 -11.08 6.23 -13.58
CA LYS A 36 -11.97 5.77 -14.65
C LYS A 36 -13.29 5.21 -14.10
N THR A 37 -13.22 4.36 -13.07
CA THR A 37 -14.42 3.79 -12.44
C THR A 37 -15.26 4.85 -11.73
N LEU A 38 -14.66 5.83 -11.06
CA LEU A 38 -15.38 6.95 -10.45
C LEU A 38 -16.11 7.78 -11.51
N GLU A 39 -15.45 8.04 -12.65
CA GLU A 39 -16.03 8.73 -13.79
C GLU A 39 -17.22 7.97 -14.40
N GLU A 40 -17.05 6.66 -14.63
CA GLU A 40 -18.09 5.77 -15.15
C GLU A 40 -19.35 5.73 -14.25
N PHE A 41 -19.16 5.82 -12.93
CA PHE A 41 -20.26 5.88 -11.97
C PHE A 41 -20.78 7.29 -11.69
N GLY A 42 -20.21 8.33 -12.29
CA GLY A 42 -20.59 9.72 -12.05
C GLY A 42 -20.26 10.25 -10.66
N ILE A 43 -19.28 9.63 -9.98
CA ILE A 43 -18.82 10.00 -8.63
C ILE A 43 -17.66 10.96 -8.72
N GLY A 44 -17.85 12.18 -8.22
CA GLY A 44 -16.82 13.23 -8.26
C GLY A 44 -16.74 13.92 -9.62
N ARG A 45 -15.77 14.78 -9.74
CA ARG A 45 -15.49 15.58 -10.95
C ARG A 45 -13.98 15.63 -11.17
N PRO A 46 -13.47 16.05 -12.34
CA PRO A 46 -12.03 16.10 -12.63
C PRO A 46 -11.19 16.80 -11.55
N SER A 47 -11.75 17.83 -10.93
CA SER A 47 -11.08 18.58 -9.84
C SER A 47 -10.98 17.80 -8.52
N THR A 48 -11.81 16.78 -8.29
CA THR A 48 -11.89 16.05 -7.00
C THR A 48 -11.23 14.67 -7.04
N TYR A 49 -11.01 14.04 -8.20
CA TYR A 49 -10.44 12.70 -8.30
C TYR A 49 -9.07 12.58 -7.64
N ALA A 50 -8.12 13.42 -8.02
CA ALA A 50 -6.77 13.39 -7.49
C ALA A 50 -6.71 13.75 -5.98
N PRO A 51 -7.41 14.79 -5.48
CA PRO A 51 -7.53 15.06 -4.05
C PRO A 51 -8.12 13.90 -3.25
N THR A 52 -9.14 13.21 -3.77
CA THR A 52 -9.74 12.05 -3.10
C THR A 52 -8.73 10.92 -2.92
N ILE A 53 -8.02 10.53 -4.00
CA ILE A 53 -7.00 9.50 -3.94
C ILE A 53 -5.86 9.89 -2.97
N SER A 54 -5.43 11.14 -3.03
CA SER A 54 -4.41 11.67 -2.11
C SER A 54 -4.87 11.59 -0.65
N THR A 55 -6.14 11.89 -0.38
CA THR A 55 -6.72 11.88 0.96
C THR A 55 -6.80 10.46 1.52
N ILE A 56 -7.34 9.48 0.78
CA ILE A 56 -7.46 8.10 1.25
C ILE A 56 -6.07 7.46 1.48
N THR A 57 -5.08 7.83 0.67
CA THR A 57 -3.70 7.37 0.84
C THR A 57 -3.02 8.06 2.02
N ALA A 58 -3.19 9.37 2.19
CA ALA A 58 -2.62 10.12 3.31
C ALA A 58 -3.22 9.67 4.66
N ARG A 59 -4.52 9.36 4.70
CA ARG A 59 -5.21 8.80 5.87
C ARG A 59 -4.92 7.31 6.08
N ARG A 60 -4.17 6.69 5.18
CA ARG A 60 -3.79 5.27 5.23
C ARG A 60 -4.98 4.30 5.22
N TYR A 61 -6.09 4.70 4.63
CA TYR A 61 -7.18 3.77 4.34
C TYR A 61 -6.80 2.82 3.20
N VAL A 62 -5.92 3.31 2.32
CA VAL A 62 -5.36 2.59 1.19
C VAL A 62 -3.85 2.78 1.15
N VAL A 63 -3.11 1.73 0.80
CA VAL A 63 -1.67 1.79 0.52
C VAL A 63 -1.42 1.52 -0.95
N LYS A 64 -0.41 2.15 -1.50
CA LYS A 64 0.03 1.96 -2.88
C LYS A 64 1.28 1.09 -2.90
N GLU A 65 1.16 -0.09 -3.50
CA GLU A 65 2.29 -0.98 -3.75
C GLU A 65 2.54 -1.10 -5.24
N LYS A 66 3.72 -0.68 -5.68
CA LYS A 66 4.06 -0.54 -7.10
C LYS A 66 3.07 0.40 -7.81
N LYS A 67 2.06 -0.14 -8.50
CA LYS A 67 1.00 0.62 -9.19
C LYS A 67 -0.39 0.36 -8.62
N ASN A 68 -0.54 -0.69 -7.82
CA ASN A 68 -1.83 -1.14 -7.30
C ASN A 68 -2.16 -0.50 -5.95
N LEU A 69 -3.44 -0.34 -5.70
CA LEU A 69 -4.01 0.15 -4.46
C LEU A 69 -4.55 -1.04 -3.65
N TYR A 70 -4.20 -1.10 -2.38
CA TYR A 70 -4.65 -2.12 -1.44
C TYR A 70 -5.32 -1.46 -0.25
N VAL A 71 -6.46 -1.98 0.16
CA VAL A 71 -7.15 -1.52 1.36
C VAL A 71 -6.37 -2.00 2.58
N THR A 72 -6.23 -1.15 3.60
CA THR A 72 -5.62 -1.52 4.88
C THR A 72 -6.69 -1.99 5.87
N GLU A 73 -6.29 -2.64 6.96
CA GLU A 73 -7.21 -3.00 8.06
C GLU A 73 -7.95 -1.79 8.62
N LEU A 74 -7.25 -0.65 8.76
CA LEU A 74 -7.87 0.62 9.13
C LEU A 74 -8.91 1.06 8.10
N GLY A 75 -8.59 0.96 6.81
CA GLY A 75 -9.50 1.31 5.72
C GLY A 75 -10.76 0.44 5.73
N GLU A 76 -10.59 -0.86 5.94
CA GLU A 76 -11.71 -1.80 6.02
C GLU A 76 -12.58 -1.53 7.24
N ALA A 77 -11.97 -1.34 8.43
CA ALA A 77 -12.70 -1.01 9.66
C ALA A 77 -13.52 0.26 9.52
N VAL A 78 -12.92 1.33 8.96
CA VAL A 78 -13.60 2.61 8.71
C VAL A 78 -14.72 2.45 7.68
N ASN A 79 -14.48 1.72 6.58
CA ASN A 79 -15.50 1.48 5.56
C ASN A 79 -16.70 0.70 6.12
N ASN A 80 -16.46 -0.34 6.91
CA ASN A 80 -17.52 -1.13 7.54
C ASN A 80 -18.33 -0.31 8.53
N MET A 81 -17.66 0.52 9.34
CA MET A 81 -18.32 1.46 10.26
C MET A 81 -19.19 2.47 9.50
N MET A 82 -18.64 3.08 8.44
CA MET A 82 -19.38 4.06 7.64
C MET A 82 -20.58 3.44 6.93
N LYS A 83 -20.44 2.25 6.35
CA LYS A 83 -21.56 1.52 5.74
C LYS A 83 -22.65 1.17 6.75
N LYS A 84 -22.28 0.84 7.98
CA LYS A 84 -23.25 0.53 9.05
C LYS A 84 -24.00 1.77 9.51
N ALA A 85 -23.28 2.88 9.76
CA ALA A 85 -23.87 4.08 10.33
C ALA A 85 -24.56 4.99 9.29
N PHE A 86 -24.08 4.99 8.05
CA PHE A 86 -24.51 5.91 6.98
C PHE A 86 -24.83 5.18 5.68
N ALA A 87 -25.52 4.06 5.75
CA ALA A 87 -25.81 3.19 4.60
C ALA A 87 -26.44 3.93 3.41
N SER A 88 -27.33 4.89 3.66
CA SER A 88 -28.01 5.69 2.64
C SER A 88 -27.09 6.72 1.95
N ILE A 89 -26.00 7.12 2.61
CA ILE A 89 -25.07 8.14 2.12
C ILE A 89 -23.84 7.48 1.49
N VAL A 90 -23.37 6.36 2.09
CA VAL A 90 -22.26 5.57 1.57
C VAL A 90 -22.78 4.62 0.48
N ASP A 91 -23.30 5.21 -0.56
CA ASP A 91 -23.89 4.55 -1.72
C ASP A 91 -23.45 5.25 -3.02
N VAL A 92 -23.17 4.45 -4.03
CA VAL A 92 -22.70 4.94 -5.35
C VAL A 92 -23.76 5.82 -6.01
N ASN A 93 -25.03 5.38 -5.99
CA ASN A 93 -26.12 6.10 -6.64
C ASN A 93 -26.45 7.40 -5.92
N PHE A 94 -26.39 7.40 -4.57
CA PHE A 94 -26.56 8.61 -3.78
C PHE A 94 -25.50 9.67 -4.13
N THR A 95 -24.24 9.27 -4.20
CA THR A 95 -23.16 10.20 -4.54
C THR A 95 -23.31 10.74 -5.97
N ALA A 96 -23.62 9.89 -6.93
CA ALA A 96 -23.84 10.29 -8.31
C ALA A 96 -25.06 11.23 -8.45
N MET A 97 -26.15 10.95 -7.73
CA MET A 97 -27.33 11.81 -7.69
C MET A 97 -27.01 13.19 -7.09
N MET A 98 -26.25 13.23 -6.01
CA MET A 98 -25.85 14.49 -5.37
C MET A 98 -24.98 15.35 -6.31
N GLU A 99 -24.02 14.72 -7.01
CA GLU A 99 -23.21 15.41 -8.02
C GLU A 99 -24.09 15.98 -9.15
N GLY A 100 -25.09 15.22 -9.62
CA GLY A 100 -26.05 15.70 -10.61
C GLY A 100 -26.94 16.86 -10.11
N LEU A 101 -27.33 16.86 -8.84
CA LEU A 101 -28.05 17.99 -8.23
C LEU A 101 -27.17 19.24 -8.16
N LEU A 102 -25.88 19.10 -7.87
CA LEU A 102 -24.93 20.22 -7.87
C LEU A 102 -24.73 20.79 -9.28
N ASP A 103 -24.70 19.95 -10.32
CA ASP A 103 -24.68 20.42 -11.72
C ASP A 103 -25.96 21.22 -12.05
N MET A 104 -27.12 20.76 -11.58
CA MET A 104 -28.39 21.51 -11.76
C MET A 104 -28.40 22.84 -10.99
N VAL A 105 -27.69 22.93 -9.86
CA VAL A 105 -27.52 24.23 -9.18
C VAL A 105 -26.62 25.15 -9.98
N GLU A 106 -25.55 24.65 -10.59
CA GLU A 106 -24.65 25.42 -11.47
C GLU A 106 -25.40 25.96 -12.68
N GLU A 107 -26.28 25.17 -13.27
CA GLU A 107 -27.16 25.58 -14.39
C GLU A 107 -28.29 26.50 -13.97
N GLY A 108 -28.46 26.80 -12.68
CA GLY A 108 -29.53 27.65 -12.17
C GLY A 108 -30.94 27.03 -12.17
N LYS A 109 -31.03 25.69 -12.39
CA LYS A 109 -32.29 24.93 -12.43
C LYS A 109 -32.84 24.63 -11.03
N VAL A 110 -31.93 24.45 -10.05
CA VAL A 110 -32.27 24.13 -8.67
C VAL A 110 -31.57 25.12 -7.73
N HIS A 111 -32.27 25.54 -6.69
CA HIS A 111 -31.66 26.41 -5.67
C HIS A 111 -30.85 25.59 -4.68
N TRP A 112 -29.61 25.99 -4.41
CA TRP A 112 -28.69 25.21 -3.56
C TRP A 112 -29.21 24.95 -2.13
N LYS A 113 -30.01 25.89 -1.56
CA LYS A 113 -30.63 25.70 -0.23
C LYS A 113 -31.56 24.52 -0.20
N SER A 114 -32.36 24.31 -1.27
CA SER A 114 -33.29 23.18 -1.33
C SER A 114 -32.57 21.84 -1.33
N VAL A 115 -31.38 21.78 -1.94
CA VAL A 115 -30.55 20.56 -1.90
C VAL A 115 -30.12 20.26 -0.46
N ILE A 116 -29.67 21.28 0.28
CA ILE A 116 -29.26 21.13 1.68
C ILE A 116 -30.44 20.83 2.60
N GLU A 117 -31.56 21.52 2.43
CA GLU A 117 -32.80 21.32 3.21
C GLU A 117 -33.33 19.88 3.08
N ASN A 118 -33.20 19.27 1.91
CA ASN A 118 -33.59 17.88 1.70
C ASN A 118 -32.59 16.86 2.24
N PHE A 119 -31.31 17.19 2.27
CA PHE A 119 -30.25 16.29 2.73
C PHE A 119 -30.04 16.30 4.26
N TYR A 120 -30.02 17.48 4.86
CA TYR A 120 -29.53 17.69 6.22
C TYR A 120 -30.35 16.99 7.31
N PRO A 121 -31.70 16.94 7.27
CA PRO A 121 -32.49 16.31 8.33
C PRO A 121 -32.15 14.82 8.54
N ASP A 122 -32.09 14.07 7.44
CA ASP A 122 -31.78 12.64 7.50
C ASP A 122 -30.32 12.40 7.92
N PHE A 123 -29.41 13.25 7.44
CA PHE A 123 -28.02 13.22 7.86
C PHE A 123 -27.85 13.51 9.35
N GLU A 124 -28.54 14.51 9.91
CA GLU A 124 -28.48 14.84 11.32
C GLU A 124 -28.99 13.67 12.20
N ILE A 125 -30.06 13.02 11.78
CA ILE A 125 -30.58 11.82 12.46
C ILE A 125 -29.55 10.69 12.42
N ALA A 126 -28.95 10.44 11.27
CA ALA A 126 -27.92 9.40 11.12
C ALA A 126 -26.70 9.67 12.00
N VAL A 127 -26.25 10.92 12.09
CA VAL A 127 -25.14 11.32 12.97
C VAL A 127 -25.48 11.07 14.43
N LYS A 128 -26.65 11.51 14.91
CA LYS A 128 -27.11 11.32 16.29
C LYS A 128 -27.25 9.84 16.67
N ASN A 129 -27.68 9.01 15.74
CA ASN A 129 -27.76 7.56 15.94
C ASN A 129 -26.34 6.94 15.96
N ALA A 130 -25.48 7.34 15.04
CA ALA A 130 -24.10 6.88 15.01
C ALA A 130 -23.32 7.20 16.29
N GLU A 131 -23.52 8.40 16.86
CA GLU A 131 -22.90 8.79 18.15
C GLU A 131 -23.32 7.90 19.34
N LYS A 132 -24.52 7.33 19.27
CA LYS A 132 -25.05 6.45 20.33
C LYS A 132 -24.68 4.98 20.13
N GLU A 133 -24.65 4.53 18.87
CA GLU A 133 -24.54 3.12 18.53
C GLU A 133 -23.13 2.67 18.17
N LEU A 134 -22.27 3.63 17.74
CA LEU A 134 -20.91 3.28 17.37
C LEU A 134 -20.03 3.09 18.61
N GLU A 135 -19.61 1.85 18.82
CA GLU A 135 -18.55 1.54 19.77
C GLU A 135 -17.18 1.98 19.23
N LYS A 136 -16.28 2.34 20.15
CA LYS A 136 -14.89 2.63 19.77
C LYS A 136 -14.23 1.38 19.21
N ILE A 137 -13.99 1.35 17.93
CA ILE A 137 -13.24 0.28 17.28
C ILE A 137 -11.79 0.38 17.76
N LYS A 138 -11.36 -0.62 18.56
CA LYS A 138 -9.94 -0.79 18.88
C LYS A 138 -9.36 -1.71 17.82
N ILE A 139 -8.51 -1.16 16.96
CA ILE A 139 -7.65 -1.98 16.10
C ILE A 139 -6.62 -2.59 17.04
N GLU A 140 -6.52 -3.91 17.04
CA GLU A 140 -5.49 -4.60 17.83
C GLU A 140 -4.11 -4.18 17.31
N ASP A 141 -3.26 -3.75 18.24
CA ASP A 141 -1.90 -3.36 17.89
C ASP A 141 -1.09 -4.64 17.57
N GLU A 142 -0.35 -4.61 16.47
CA GLU A 142 0.57 -5.67 16.11
C GLU A 142 1.69 -5.78 17.17
N VAL A 143 1.70 -6.87 17.94
CA VAL A 143 2.71 -7.12 18.96
C VAL A 143 4.00 -7.58 18.30
N THR A 144 5.13 -6.99 18.70
CA THR A 144 6.47 -7.35 18.19
C THR A 144 7.31 -8.07 19.23
N ASP A 145 8.37 -8.74 18.78
CA ASP A 145 9.36 -9.40 19.66
C ASP A 145 10.31 -8.39 20.31
N VAL A 146 10.19 -7.09 19.99
CA VAL A 146 11.04 -6.04 20.55
C VAL A 146 10.59 -5.72 21.96
N ILE A 147 11.49 -5.88 22.92
CA ILE A 147 11.23 -5.62 24.33
C ILE A 147 11.47 -4.13 24.65
N CYS A 148 10.60 -3.57 25.47
CA CYS A 148 10.75 -2.22 25.99
C CYS A 148 11.86 -2.17 27.04
N ASP A 149 12.87 -1.31 26.85
CA ASP A 149 14.03 -1.20 27.77
C ASP A 149 13.66 -0.66 29.16
N GLU A 150 12.50 0.04 29.27
CA GLU A 150 12.08 0.65 30.52
C GLU A 150 11.22 -0.28 31.38
N CYS A 151 10.37 -1.12 30.78
CA CYS A 151 9.38 -1.92 31.53
C CYS A 151 9.32 -3.40 31.16
N GLY A 152 10.15 -3.87 30.20
CA GLY A 152 10.24 -5.27 29.81
C GLY A 152 9.04 -5.84 29.03
N ARG A 153 8.04 -5.05 28.69
CA ARG A 153 6.89 -5.50 27.88
C ARG A 153 7.24 -5.54 26.40
N ASN A 154 6.64 -6.42 25.64
CA ASN A 154 6.76 -6.44 24.19
C ASN A 154 6.16 -5.15 23.62
N MET A 155 6.92 -4.49 22.71
CA MET A 155 6.46 -3.27 22.07
C MET A 155 5.48 -3.60 20.94
N VAL A 156 4.58 -2.66 20.66
CA VAL A 156 3.56 -2.77 19.64
C VAL A 156 3.81 -1.77 18.51
N VAL A 157 3.43 -2.15 17.29
CA VAL A 157 3.53 -1.24 16.14
C VAL A 157 2.39 -0.23 16.20
N LYS A 158 2.74 1.03 16.29
CA LYS A 158 1.78 2.14 16.19
C LYS A 158 2.07 3.01 14.97
N TYR A 159 1.05 3.73 14.53
CA TYR A 159 1.16 4.63 13.40
C TYR A 159 1.16 6.08 13.88
N GLY A 160 2.24 6.79 13.59
CA GLY A 160 2.39 8.22 13.86
C GLY A 160 2.36 9.07 12.59
N PRO A 161 2.47 10.40 12.73
CA PRO A 161 2.51 11.33 11.59
C PRO A 161 3.64 11.04 10.60
N TYR A 162 4.74 10.47 11.08
CA TYR A 162 5.94 10.20 10.28
C TYR A 162 6.07 8.73 9.82
N GLY A 163 5.12 7.87 10.15
CA GLY A 163 5.13 6.45 9.77
C GLY A 163 4.92 5.50 10.95
N LYS A 164 5.23 4.21 10.72
CA LYS A 164 5.20 3.19 11.76
C LYS A 164 6.31 3.47 12.80
N PHE A 165 5.98 3.27 14.08
CA PHE A 165 6.92 3.29 15.18
C PHE A 165 6.54 2.23 16.21
N LEU A 166 7.49 1.81 17.03
CA LEU A 166 7.24 0.90 18.14
C LEU A 166 6.88 1.72 19.37
N ALA A 167 5.78 1.40 20.02
CA ALA A 167 5.34 2.01 21.25
C ALA A 167 5.21 0.97 22.35
N CYS A 168 5.46 1.37 23.59
CA CYS A 168 5.18 0.50 24.71
C CYS A 168 3.67 0.44 24.99
N PRO A 169 3.07 -0.76 25.14
CA PRO A 169 1.64 -0.90 25.46
C PRO A 169 1.31 -0.41 26.88
N GLY A 170 2.31 -0.15 27.72
CA GLY A 170 2.15 0.39 29.05
C GLY A 170 1.81 1.87 29.15
N PHE A 171 1.50 2.53 28.03
CA PHE A 171 1.05 3.93 28.04
C PHE A 171 -0.26 4.07 28.87
N PRO A 172 -0.42 5.09 29.72
CA PRO A 172 0.44 6.28 29.90
C PRO A 172 1.61 6.13 30.90
N GLU A 173 1.71 5.02 31.60
CA GLU A 173 2.75 4.79 32.63
C GLU A 173 4.16 4.69 32.03
N CYS A 174 4.29 3.97 30.93
CA CYS A 174 5.53 3.85 30.17
C CYS A 174 5.35 4.50 28.79
N ARG A 175 6.11 5.54 28.51
CA ARG A 175 6.02 6.32 27.26
C ARG A 175 7.14 6.01 26.28
N ASN A 176 7.84 4.90 26.48
CA ASN A 176 8.97 4.53 25.63
C ASN A 176 8.50 4.25 24.19
N THR A 177 9.21 4.82 23.23
CA THR A 177 8.97 4.62 21.80
C THR A 177 10.29 4.39 21.07
N LYS A 178 10.26 3.47 20.10
CA LYS A 178 11.41 3.20 19.23
C LYS A 178 11.00 3.37 17.76
N PRO A 179 11.92 3.78 16.89
CA PRO A 179 11.64 3.80 15.45
C PRO A 179 11.42 2.37 14.96
N HIS A 180 10.39 2.17 14.14
CA HIS A 180 10.16 0.92 13.44
C HIS A 180 10.77 1.00 12.06
N PHE A 181 11.79 0.18 11.80
CA PHE A 181 12.44 0.11 10.50
C PHE A 181 12.09 -1.19 9.79
N GLU A 182 11.82 -1.10 8.51
CA GLU A 182 11.66 -2.25 7.63
C GLU A 182 13.03 -2.90 7.41
N LYS A 183 13.19 -4.13 7.88
CA LYS A 183 14.42 -4.92 7.74
C LYS A 183 14.54 -5.45 6.32
N VAL A 184 15.74 -5.41 5.77
CA VAL A 184 15.99 -5.84 4.39
C VAL A 184 16.46 -7.30 4.31
N GLY A 185 16.83 -7.90 5.47
CA GLY A 185 17.37 -9.25 5.54
C GLY A 185 18.80 -9.36 5.00
N ILE A 186 19.55 -8.26 4.99
CA ILE A 186 20.92 -8.21 4.50
C ILE A 186 21.82 -7.69 5.63
N PRO A 187 22.92 -8.38 5.96
CA PRO A 187 23.87 -7.89 6.97
C PRO A 187 24.56 -6.61 6.49
N CYS A 188 24.77 -5.69 7.42
CA CYS A 188 25.49 -4.45 7.14
C CYS A 188 26.94 -4.75 6.73
N PRO A 189 27.41 -4.22 5.60
CA PRO A 189 28.78 -4.47 5.11
C PRO A 189 29.87 -3.92 6.03
N MET A 190 29.54 -2.99 6.93
CA MET A 190 30.51 -2.33 7.81
C MET A 190 30.57 -2.98 9.20
N CYS A 191 29.44 -3.26 9.84
CA CYS A 191 29.41 -3.74 11.23
C CYS A 191 28.76 -5.12 11.41
N GLY A 192 28.16 -5.70 10.35
CA GLY A 192 27.47 -6.99 10.42
C GLY A 192 26.05 -6.92 11.01
N GLY A 193 25.61 -5.79 11.57
CA GLY A 193 24.23 -5.55 11.98
C GLY A 193 23.27 -5.58 10.78
N GLU A 194 21.98 -5.38 10.98
CA GLU A 194 21.01 -5.50 9.89
C GLU A 194 20.85 -4.19 9.09
N VAL A 195 20.71 -4.33 7.76
CA VAL A 195 20.38 -3.20 6.89
C VAL A 195 18.88 -2.95 6.94
N VAL A 196 18.49 -1.69 7.15
CA VAL A 196 17.10 -1.25 7.28
C VAL A 196 16.78 -0.14 6.30
N ILE A 197 15.51 -0.04 5.91
CA ILE A 197 15.04 1.05 5.08
C ILE A 197 14.72 2.26 5.97
N ARG A 198 15.36 3.37 5.66
CA ARG A 198 15.15 4.67 6.32
C ARG A 198 14.62 5.71 5.33
N LYS A 199 14.05 6.79 5.84
CA LYS A 199 13.59 7.93 5.03
C LYS A 199 14.33 9.19 5.45
N THR A 200 14.73 9.99 4.46
CA THR A 200 15.25 11.35 4.70
C THR A 200 14.12 12.28 5.15
N LYS A 201 14.45 13.45 5.68
CA LYS A 201 13.47 14.52 6.01
C LYS A 201 12.56 14.89 4.82
N LYS A 202 13.03 14.71 3.59
CA LYS A 202 12.27 14.95 2.35
C LYS A 202 11.50 13.71 1.86
N GLY A 203 11.42 12.64 2.66
CA GLY A 203 10.67 11.42 2.34
C GLY A 203 11.36 10.42 1.41
N ARG A 204 12.58 10.71 0.91
CA ARG A 204 13.30 9.79 0.02
C ARG A 204 13.83 8.58 0.81
N LYS A 205 13.55 7.36 0.35
CA LYS A 205 14.05 6.12 0.94
C LYS A 205 15.55 5.94 0.68
N TYR A 206 16.27 5.40 1.68
CA TYR A 206 17.65 4.95 1.60
C TYR A 206 17.87 3.75 2.51
N TYR A 207 18.94 3.02 2.28
CA TYR A 207 19.33 1.86 3.07
C TYR A 207 20.40 2.29 4.09
N GLY A 208 20.17 2.02 5.35
CA GLY A 208 21.09 2.36 6.44
C GLY A 208 21.28 1.18 7.40
N CYS A 209 22.21 1.28 8.32
CA CYS A 209 22.39 0.29 9.38
C CYS A 209 21.40 0.50 10.53
N GLU A 210 20.92 -0.57 11.14
CA GLU A 210 20.12 -0.51 12.38
C GLU A 210 20.88 0.11 13.54
N ASN A 211 22.20 -0.13 13.61
CA ASN A 211 23.09 0.37 14.66
C ASN A 211 23.49 1.85 14.47
N ASN A 212 22.80 2.61 13.65
CA ASN A 212 23.08 4.04 13.56
C ASN A 212 22.58 4.76 14.85
N PRO A 213 23.40 5.58 15.52
CA PRO A 213 24.57 6.32 15.01
C PRO A 213 25.93 5.61 15.14
N GLU A 214 26.07 4.48 15.79
CA GLU A 214 27.35 3.78 15.98
C GLU A 214 27.93 3.30 14.64
N CYS A 215 27.08 2.95 13.69
CA CYS A 215 27.43 2.60 12.32
C CYS A 215 26.76 3.55 11.35
N ASP A 216 27.55 4.30 10.59
CA ASP A 216 27.10 5.32 9.63
C ASP A 216 26.86 4.78 8.21
N PHE A 217 26.76 3.46 8.06
CA PHE A 217 26.48 2.85 6.75
C PHE A 217 25.25 3.43 6.11
N MET A 218 25.39 3.93 4.89
CA MET A 218 24.30 4.46 4.06
C MET A 218 24.47 4.11 2.59
N SER A 219 23.40 3.67 1.94
CA SER A 219 23.34 3.44 0.50
C SER A 219 22.01 3.90 -0.09
N TRP A 220 22.06 4.52 -1.26
CA TRP A 220 20.84 4.90 -2.01
C TRP A 220 20.22 3.74 -2.79
N GLN A 221 20.96 2.67 -2.98
CA GLN A 221 20.53 1.46 -3.67
C GLN A 221 20.64 0.29 -2.72
N LYS A 222 19.83 -0.75 -2.96
CA LYS A 222 19.82 -1.94 -2.12
C LYS A 222 21.19 -2.60 -2.15
N PRO A 223 21.86 -2.77 -1.01
CA PRO A 223 23.11 -3.52 -0.96
C PRO A 223 22.85 -5.01 -1.21
N SER A 224 23.83 -5.71 -1.74
CA SER A 224 23.79 -7.16 -1.94
C SER A 224 24.66 -7.87 -0.92
N THR A 225 24.33 -9.13 -0.61
CA THR A 225 25.18 -10.02 0.18
C THR A 225 26.45 -10.43 -0.55
N VAL A 226 26.48 -10.27 -1.88
CA VAL A 226 27.63 -10.63 -2.71
C VAL A 226 28.72 -9.58 -2.59
N LYS A 227 29.96 -10.03 -2.37
CA LYS A 227 31.14 -9.18 -2.36
C LYS A 227 31.75 -9.10 -3.77
N CYS A 228 32.35 -7.96 -4.07
CA CYS A 228 33.04 -7.76 -5.33
C CYS A 228 34.28 -8.65 -5.43
N GLU A 229 34.39 -9.45 -6.48
CA GLU A 229 35.51 -10.36 -6.72
C GLU A 229 36.84 -9.62 -6.97
N LYS A 230 36.77 -8.36 -7.45
CA LYS A 230 37.98 -7.57 -7.75
C LYS A 230 38.55 -6.84 -6.54
N CYS A 231 37.72 -6.29 -5.64
CA CYS A 231 38.18 -5.42 -4.57
C CYS A 231 37.61 -5.77 -3.20
N GLY A 232 36.77 -6.79 -3.07
CA GLY A 232 36.18 -7.22 -1.79
C GLY A 232 35.08 -6.30 -1.24
N SER A 233 34.83 -5.14 -1.86
CA SER A 233 33.76 -4.22 -1.43
C SER A 233 32.38 -4.83 -1.65
N TYR A 234 31.37 -4.33 -0.92
CA TYR A 234 30.00 -4.78 -1.12
C TYR A 234 29.48 -4.33 -2.51
N MET A 235 28.53 -5.08 -3.03
CA MET A 235 27.89 -4.74 -4.30
C MET A 235 26.50 -4.15 -4.05
N ILE A 236 26.02 -3.36 -5.01
CA ILE A 236 24.70 -2.73 -4.98
C ILE A 236 23.86 -3.23 -6.16
N GLU A 237 22.57 -3.39 -5.94
CA GLU A 237 21.62 -3.82 -6.96
C GLU A 237 21.25 -2.65 -7.89
N LYS A 238 21.45 -2.80 -9.19
CA LYS A 238 21.05 -1.82 -10.21
C LYS A 238 20.31 -2.51 -11.35
N GLY A 239 18.99 -2.61 -11.21
CA GLY A 239 18.15 -3.40 -12.10
C GLY A 239 18.48 -4.89 -11.99
N LYS A 240 18.85 -5.54 -13.09
CA LYS A 240 19.21 -6.96 -13.14
C LYS A 240 20.72 -7.23 -12.96
N LYS A 241 21.49 -6.23 -12.54
CA LYS A 241 22.96 -6.34 -12.41
C LYS A 241 23.39 -5.92 -11.01
N LEU A 242 24.50 -6.48 -10.57
CA LEU A 242 25.23 -6.06 -9.38
C LEU A 242 26.40 -5.16 -9.81
N VAL A 243 26.53 -4.03 -9.15
CA VAL A 243 27.58 -3.04 -9.40
C VAL A 243 28.40 -2.86 -8.14
N CYS A 244 29.72 -2.82 -8.25
CA CYS A 244 30.59 -2.56 -7.10
C CYS A 244 30.29 -1.18 -6.48
N SER A 245 30.24 -1.11 -5.16
CA SER A 245 30.03 0.15 -4.43
C SER A 245 31.20 1.11 -4.53
N SER A 246 32.43 0.59 -4.76
CA SER A 246 33.62 1.40 -4.98
C SER A 246 33.59 2.03 -6.37
N LYS A 247 33.64 3.37 -6.41
CA LYS A 247 33.63 4.14 -7.65
C LYS A 247 34.88 3.87 -8.52
N GLU A 248 35.99 3.50 -7.90
CA GLU A 248 37.25 3.24 -8.57
C GLU A 248 37.30 1.84 -9.20
N CYS A 249 36.56 0.89 -8.66
CA CYS A 249 36.58 -0.50 -9.13
C CYS A 249 35.78 -0.72 -10.41
N GLY A 250 34.59 -0.13 -10.51
CA GLY A 250 33.71 -0.20 -11.68
C GLY A 250 33.25 -1.61 -12.10
N PHE A 251 33.50 -2.64 -11.26
CA PHE A 251 33.12 -4.03 -11.58
C PHE A 251 31.61 -4.21 -11.60
N VAL A 252 31.11 -4.92 -12.61
CA VAL A 252 29.68 -5.22 -12.81
C VAL A 252 29.54 -6.70 -13.14
N CYS A 253 28.61 -7.38 -12.49
CA CYS A 253 28.25 -8.77 -12.82
C CYS A 253 26.70 -8.93 -12.88
N SER A 254 26.28 -10.05 -13.44
CA SER A 254 24.86 -10.43 -13.44
C SER A 254 24.44 -10.88 -12.02
N MET A 255 23.18 -10.69 -11.66
CA MET A 255 22.66 -11.26 -10.43
C MET A 255 22.70 -12.79 -10.49
N PRO A 256 23.22 -13.47 -9.45
CA PRO A 256 23.13 -14.92 -9.34
C PRO A 256 21.67 -15.37 -9.34
N GLU A 257 21.37 -16.54 -9.90
CA GLU A 257 20.00 -17.06 -9.99
C GLU A 257 19.37 -17.36 -8.63
N ASP A 258 20.16 -17.71 -7.65
CA ASP A 258 19.75 -17.95 -6.25
C ASP A 258 19.20 -16.69 -5.53
N ALA A 259 19.46 -15.50 -6.05
CA ALA A 259 18.94 -14.24 -5.53
C ALA A 259 17.52 -13.92 -6.05
N LYS A 260 17.07 -14.61 -7.10
CA LYS A 260 15.72 -14.38 -7.72
C LYS A 260 14.61 -15.10 -6.97
N GLU A 261 14.89 -16.20 -6.28
CA GLU A 261 13.86 -17.01 -5.61
C GLU A 261 13.36 -16.42 -4.28
N LYS A 262 14.10 -15.50 -3.67
CA LYS A 262 13.67 -14.85 -2.42
C LYS A 262 12.68 -13.70 -2.59
N GLU A 263 12.47 -13.19 -3.79
CA GLU A 263 11.45 -12.16 -4.05
C GLU A 263 10.04 -12.73 -4.28
N THR A 264 9.91 -14.04 -4.56
CA THR A 264 8.62 -14.70 -4.83
C THR A 264 8.05 -15.43 -3.62
N SER A 265 8.79 -15.60 -2.53
CA SER A 265 8.34 -16.34 -1.31
C SER A 265 7.85 -15.43 -0.17
N GLY A 266 7.70 -14.14 -0.40
CA GLY A 266 7.14 -13.16 0.56
C GLY A 266 5.61 -13.04 0.50
N GLU A 267 4.94 -13.81 -0.35
CA GLU A 267 3.47 -13.82 -0.47
C GLU A 267 2.91 -15.19 -0.15
N SER A 268 2.86 -15.55 1.11
CA SER A 268 1.85 -16.47 1.63
C SER A 268 2.09 -16.75 3.10
N VAL A 269 1.49 -15.98 3.99
CA VAL A 269 0.92 -16.46 5.27
C VAL A 269 -0.02 -15.39 5.79
N SER A 270 -1.31 -15.53 5.54
CA SER A 270 -2.34 -15.43 6.58
C SER A 270 -3.67 -15.87 5.97
N LYS A 271 -4.11 -16.99 6.48
CA LYS A 271 -5.51 -17.39 6.37
C LYS A 271 -6.38 -16.47 7.21
#